data_8c6de5d0aa9bb5f9d035f9321271d123
#
_entry.id   8c6de5d0aa9bb5f9d035f9321271d123
#
_cell.length_a   1.000
_cell.length_b   1.000
_cell.length_c   1.000
_cell.angle_alpha   90.00
_cell.angle_beta   90.00
_cell.angle_gamma   90.00
#
_symmetry.space_group_name_H-M   'P 1'
#
loop_
_entity.id
_entity.type
_entity.pdbx_description
1 polymer ?
#
loop_
_entity_poly.entity_id
_entity_poly.type
_entity_poly.pdbx_seq_one_letter_code
_entity_poly.pdbx_strand_id
1 'polypeptide(L)'
;VNAPTQTLLGRPLVGDGADGASGPVGQPGGDGGILWGNGGNGGDSTSPGVAGGAGGSAGLIGNGGRGGNGAPGGAGGNGGLGGLLLGNGGAGGVGGTGDNGVGDLGAGGGGGDGGLGGRAGLIGHGGAGGNGGDGGHGGSGKAGGSGGSGGFGQFGGAGGLLYGNGGAAGSGGNGGDAGTGVSSDGFAGLGGSGGRGGDAGLIGVRRRRATAATQGSVRACSR
;
A
#
# COMPACT_ATOMS: atom_id res chain seq x y z
N VAL A 1 -5.04 -30.87 17.63
CA VAL A 1 -6.16 -30.38 16.82
C VAL A 1 -5.67 -30.03 15.41
N ASN A 2 -4.50 -29.44 15.25
CA ASN A 2 -3.97 -28.95 13.96
C ASN A 2 -3.24 -30.00 13.11
N ALA A 3 -2.69 -31.07 13.72
CA ALA A 3 -1.85 -32.04 13.02
C ALA A 3 -2.51 -32.68 11.77
N PRO A 4 -3.77 -33.15 11.81
CA PRO A 4 -4.39 -33.73 10.63
C PRO A 4 -4.57 -32.74 9.48
N THR A 5 -5.01 -31.52 9.78
CA THR A 5 -5.25 -30.48 8.76
C THR A 5 -3.95 -29.92 8.21
N GLN A 6 -2.92 -29.78 9.06
CA GLN A 6 -1.59 -29.38 8.62
C GLN A 6 -0.99 -30.38 7.63
N THR A 7 -1.12 -31.69 7.91
CA THR A 7 -0.58 -32.75 7.04
C THR A 7 -1.37 -32.87 5.74
N LEU A 8 -2.70 -32.74 5.79
CA LEU A 8 -3.57 -32.98 4.64
C LEU A 8 -3.75 -31.74 3.75
N LEU A 9 -3.82 -30.53 4.35
CA LEU A 9 -4.19 -29.28 3.69
C LEU A 9 -3.10 -28.21 3.77
N GLY A 10 -1.97 -28.49 4.44
CA GLY A 10 -0.88 -27.53 4.63
C GLY A 10 -1.23 -26.31 5.51
N ARG A 11 -2.44 -26.32 6.15
CA ARG A 11 -2.93 -25.22 7.00
C ARG A 11 -3.44 -25.76 8.35
N PRO A 12 -3.23 -25.00 9.45
CA PRO A 12 -3.81 -25.36 10.74
C PRO A 12 -5.35 -25.19 10.71
N LEU A 13 -6.05 -25.95 11.54
CA LEU A 13 -7.48 -25.76 11.74
C LEU A 13 -7.76 -24.47 12.51
N VAL A 14 -6.94 -24.21 13.54
CA VAL A 14 -7.03 -23.04 14.42
C VAL A 14 -5.63 -22.49 14.65
N GLY A 15 -5.47 -21.17 14.52
CA GLY A 15 -4.21 -20.46 14.74
C GLY A 15 -4.01 -19.33 13.75
N ASP A 16 -3.28 -18.31 14.15
CA ASP A 16 -2.96 -17.18 13.27
C ASP A 16 -1.86 -17.57 12.26
N GLY A 17 -1.90 -16.95 11.11
CA GLY A 17 -0.82 -17.02 10.12
C GLY A 17 0.44 -16.32 10.63
N ALA A 18 1.61 -16.85 10.30
CA ALA A 18 2.87 -16.20 10.64
C ALA A 18 3.04 -14.90 9.85
N ASP A 19 3.61 -13.88 10.49
CA ASP A 19 3.99 -12.66 9.78
C ASP A 19 5.12 -12.93 8.78
N GLY A 20 5.07 -12.29 7.63
CA GLY A 20 6.11 -12.32 6.62
C GLY A 20 7.35 -11.56 7.10
N ALA A 21 8.52 -12.11 6.86
CA ALA A 21 9.77 -11.47 7.21
C ALA A 21 10.00 -10.21 6.36
N SER A 22 10.42 -9.11 7.02
CA SER A 22 10.92 -7.92 6.35
C SER A 22 12.37 -8.12 5.92
N GLY A 23 12.76 -7.55 4.79
CA GLY A 23 14.10 -7.69 4.25
C GLY A 23 14.27 -7.08 2.85
N PRO A 24 15.30 -7.45 2.09
CA PRO A 24 15.47 -6.98 0.71
C PRO A 24 14.19 -7.16 -0.12
N VAL A 25 13.50 -8.28 0.09
CA VAL A 25 12.18 -8.58 -0.46
C VAL A 25 11.27 -8.96 0.70
N GLY A 26 10.25 -8.15 0.99
CA GLY A 26 9.25 -8.44 2.02
C GLY A 26 8.48 -9.71 1.69
N GLN A 27 8.47 -10.66 2.63
CA GLN A 27 7.77 -11.92 2.44
C GLN A 27 6.27 -11.77 2.70
N PRO A 28 5.42 -12.54 2.01
CA PRO A 28 3.99 -12.54 2.32
C PRO A 28 3.74 -13.11 3.72
N GLY A 29 2.71 -12.60 4.39
CA GLY A 29 2.18 -13.20 5.61
C GLY A 29 1.51 -14.55 5.31
N GLY A 30 1.59 -15.47 6.26
CA GLY A 30 0.92 -16.75 6.19
C GLY A 30 -0.60 -16.63 6.36
N ASP A 31 -1.33 -17.55 5.76
CA ASP A 31 -2.78 -17.64 5.97
C ASP A 31 -3.11 -18.12 7.39
N GLY A 32 -4.17 -17.58 7.96
CA GLY A 32 -4.74 -18.05 9.24
C GLY A 32 -5.37 -19.44 9.15
N GLY A 33 -5.75 -19.99 10.29
CA GLY A 33 -6.40 -21.30 10.39
C GLY A 33 -7.70 -21.37 9.58
N ILE A 34 -8.05 -22.61 9.19
CA ILE A 34 -9.23 -22.86 8.34
C ILE A 34 -10.52 -22.40 9.04
N LEU A 35 -10.69 -22.73 10.32
CA LEU A 35 -11.88 -22.34 11.10
C LEU A 35 -11.69 -21.02 11.84
N TRP A 36 -10.53 -20.85 12.47
CA TRP A 36 -10.26 -19.68 13.33
C TRP A 36 -8.80 -19.27 13.23
N GLY A 37 -8.58 -17.99 12.98
CA GLY A 37 -7.26 -17.37 13.00
C GLY A 37 -7.15 -16.21 12.02
N ASN A 38 -6.36 -15.23 12.39
CA ASN A 38 -6.06 -14.09 11.54
C ASN A 38 -4.98 -14.47 10.51
N GLY A 39 -5.00 -13.81 9.36
CA GLY A 39 -3.85 -13.85 8.45
C GLY A 39 -2.66 -13.08 9.05
N GLY A 40 -1.44 -13.54 8.80
CA GLY A 40 -0.20 -12.85 9.17
C GLY A 40 0.01 -11.59 8.35
N ASN A 41 0.72 -10.61 8.88
CA ASN A 41 1.08 -9.40 8.14
C ASN A 41 2.15 -9.69 7.09
N GLY A 42 2.15 -8.98 5.99
CA GLY A 42 3.25 -9.01 5.03
C GLY A 42 4.46 -8.23 5.54
N GLY A 43 5.66 -8.69 5.19
CA GLY A 43 6.93 -8.04 5.53
C GLY A 43 7.20 -6.81 4.66
N ASP A 44 7.88 -5.82 5.21
CA ASP A 44 8.33 -4.64 4.47
C ASP A 44 9.53 -4.99 3.58
N SER A 45 9.62 -4.36 2.41
CA SER A 45 10.77 -4.47 1.51
C SER A 45 11.76 -3.32 1.73
N THR A 46 13.05 -3.59 1.52
CA THR A 46 14.12 -2.59 1.65
C THR A 46 14.91 -2.37 0.38
N SER A 47 14.88 -3.30 -0.60
CA SER A 47 15.55 -3.10 -1.89
C SER A 47 14.75 -2.15 -2.79
N PRO A 48 15.36 -1.11 -3.35
CA PRO A 48 14.69 -0.12 -4.19
C PRO A 48 13.86 -0.76 -5.31
N GLY A 49 12.65 -0.25 -5.53
CA GLY A 49 11.72 -0.73 -6.54
C GLY A 49 10.94 -2.00 -6.17
N VAL A 50 11.25 -2.63 -5.01
CA VAL A 50 10.64 -3.89 -4.61
C VAL A 50 9.37 -3.64 -3.79
N ALA A 51 8.29 -4.32 -4.14
CA ALA A 51 7.02 -4.23 -3.43
C ALA A 51 7.07 -4.92 -2.05
N GLY A 52 6.31 -4.39 -1.09
CA GLY A 52 6.09 -5.05 0.21
C GLY A 52 5.35 -6.38 0.06
N GLY A 53 5.51 -7.27 1.03
CA GLY A 53 4.82 -8.55 1.09
C GLY A 53 3.30 -8.38 1.23
N ALA A 54 2.52 -9.26 0.62
CA ALA A 54 1.07 -9.29 0.83
C ALA A 54 0.73 -9.79 2.24
N GLY A 55 -0.35 -9.29 2.84
CA GLY A 55 -0.92 -9.87 4.05
C GLY A 55 -1.60 -11.21 3.79
N GLY A 56 -1.52 -12.15 4.73
CA GLY A 56 -2.20 -13.44 4.68
C GLY A 56 -3.71 -13.30 4.86
N SER A 57 -4.46 -14.27 4.37
CA SER A 57 -5.91 -14.29 4.48
C SER A 57 -6.38 -15.10 5.70
N ALA A 58 -7.48 -14.72 6.33
CA ALA A 58 -8.14 -15.55 7.33
C ALA A 58 -8.91 -16.70 6.65
N GLY A 59 -9.32 -17.70 7.43
CA GLY A 59 -10.21 -18.77 6.96
C GLY A 59 -11.69 -18.41 7.14
N LEU A 60 -12.39 -19.15 8.01
CA LEU A 60 -13.81 -18.91 8.26
C LEU A 60 -14.03 -17.67 9.16
N ILE A 61 -13.30 -17.60 10.28
CA ILE A 61 -13.37 -16.50 11.26
C ILE A 61 -11.96 -15.96 11.52
N GLY A 62 -11.78 -14.66 11.38
CA GLY A 62 -10.51 -13.96 11.61
C GLY A 62 -10.33 -12.79 10.66
N ASN A 63 -9.40 -11.91 10.95
CA ASN A 63 -9.10 -10.77 10.12
C ASN A 63 -7.99 -11.08 9.11
N GLY A 64 -8.01 -10.48 7.96
CA GLY A 64 -6.90 -10.49 7.03
C GLY A 64 -5.69 -9.71 7.58
N GLY A 65 -4.49 -10.20 7.29
CA GLY A 65 -3.24 -9.53 7.63
C GLY A 65 -3.04 -8.25 6.83
N ARG A 66 -2.28 -7.31 7.37
CA ARG A 66 -1.89 -6.08 6.66
C ARG A 66 -0.84 -6.39 5.60
N GLY A 67 -0.85 -5.67 4.49
CA GLY A 67 0.25 -5.67 3.52
C GLY A 67 1.47 -4.92 4.06
N GLY A 68 2.69 -5.39 3.74
CA GLY A 68 3.95 -4.72 4.05
C GLY A 68 4.16 -3.47 3.21
N ASN A 69 5.01 -2.56 3.67
CA ASN A 69 5.36 -1.35 2.95
C ASN A 69 6.36 -1.65 1.81
N GLY A 70 6.26 -0.88 0.74
CA GLY A 70 7.21 -0.95 -0.37
C GLY A 70 8.54 -0.27 0.00
N ALA A 71 9.64 -0.75 -0.59
CA ALA A 71 10.94 -0.07 -0.58
C ALA A 71 10.88 1.22 -1.42
N PRO A 72 11.92 2.08 -1.41
CA PRO A 72 11.96 3.30 -2.22
C PRO A 72 11.54 3.04 -3.68
N GLY A 73 10.51 3.73 -4.16
CA GLY A 73 9.90 3.52 -5.48
C GLY A 73 9.09 2.22 -5.63
N GLY A 74 9.09 1.33 -4.63
CA GLY A 74 8.36 0.06 -4.63
C GLY A 74 6.90 0.21 -4.14
N ALA A 75 5.99 -0.60 -4.66
CA ALA A 75 4.59 -0.60 -4.26
C ALA A 75 4.39 -1.19 -2.85
N GLY A 76 3.37 -0.76 -2.12
CA GLY A 76 2.91 -1.45 -0.92
C GLY A 76 2.27 -2.81 -1.23
N GLY A 77 2.41 -3.77 -0.31
CA GLY A 77 1.75 -5.07 -0.40
C GLY A 77 0.23 -4.98 -0.23
N ASN A 78 -0.50 -5.88 -0.81
CA ASN A 78 -1.96 -5.94 -0.65
C ASN A 78 -2.33 -6.47 0.75
N GLY A 79 -3.42 -5.96 1.33
CA GLY A 79 -4.01 -6.54 2.54
C GLY A 79 -4.70 -7.88 2.23
N GLY A 80 -4.62 -8.80 3.21
CA GLY A 80 -5.25 -10.12 3.16
C GLY A 80 -6.77 -10.07 3.28
N LEU A 81 -7.43 -11.14 2.88
CA LEU A 81 -8.89 -11.27 2.96
C LEU A 81 -9.32 -11.53 4.42
N GLY A 82 -10.42 -10.92 4.85
CA GLY A 82 -11.10 -11.28 6.09
C GLY A 82 -11.80 -12.65 5.98
N GLY A 83 -12.16 -13.21 7.13
CA GLY A 83 -12.83 -14.50 7.23
C GLY A 83 -14.13 -14.55 6.46
N LEU A 84 -14.42 -15.72 5.87
CA LEU A 84 -15.63 -15.91 5.04
C LEU A 84 -16.92 -15.56 5.80
N LEU A 85 -17.02 -15.95 7.08
CA LEU A 85 -18.20 -15.68 7.92
C LEU A 85 -18.04 -14.36 8.68
N LEU A 86 -16.92 -14.21 9.40
CA LEU A 86 -16.70 -13.06 10.28
C LEU A 86 -15.22 -12.62 10.23
N GLY A 87 -15.02 -11.35 9.94
CA GLY A 87 -13.70 -10.74 9.99
C GLY A 87 -13.52 -9.59 9.01
N ASN A 88 -12.61 -8.70 9.35
CA ASN A 88 -12.29 -7.54 8.53
C ASN A 88 -11.19 -7.87 7.51
N GLY A 89 -11.23 -7.25 6.37
CA GLY A 89 -10.10 -7.28 5.44
C GLY A 89 -8.88 -6.54 6.00
N GLY A 90 -7.68 -6.99 5.68
CA GLY A 90 -6.42 -6.34 6.04
C GLY A 90 -6.21 -5.04 5.29
N ALA A 91 -5.52 -4.07 5.89
CA ALA A 91 -5.14 -2.85 5.19
C ALA A 91 -4.02 -3.12 4.16
N GLY A 92 -4.01 -2.40 3.06
CA GLY A 92 -2.87 -2.37 2.13
C GLY A 92 -1.67 -1.64 2.73
N GLY A 93 -0.46 -2.01 2.32
CA GLY A 93 0.79 -1.35 2.68
C GLY A 93 0.96 0.00 1.97
N VAL A 94 1.85 0.83 2.47
CA VAL A 94 2.19 2.12 1.86
C VAL A 94 3.24 1.92 0.77
N GLY A 95 3.12 2.65 -0.34
CA GLY A 95 4.17 2.71 -1.37
C GLY A 95 5.41 3.45 -0.85
N GLY A 96 6.60 3.02 -1.29
CA GLY A 96 7.87 3.66 -0.93
C GLY A 96 8.03 5.01 -1.59
N THR A 97 8.72 5.95 -0.93
CA THR A 97 9.08 7.25 -1.53
C THR A 97 10.11 7.06 -2.64
N GLY A 98 10.08 7.91 -3.65
CA GLY A 98 11.10 7.93 -4.70
C GLY A 98 12.45 8.45 -4.18
N ASP A 99 13.53 7.98 -4.77
CA ASP A 99 14.89 8.49 -4.45
C ASP A 99 15.08 9.89 -5.01
N ASN A 100 15.86 10.72 -4.30
CA ASN A 100 16.21 12.04 -4.78
C ASN A 100 17.22 11.98 -5.92
N GLY A 101 17.04 12.82 -6.93
CA GLY A 101 18.01 13.02 -7.99
C GLY A 101 19.32 13.62 -7.45
N VAL A 102 20.46 13.27 -8.04
CA VAL A 102 21.79 13.72 -7.61
C VAL A 102 22.48 14.44 -8.76
N GLY A 103 23.08 15.57 -8.45
CA GLY A 103 23.88 16.34 -9.41
C GLY A 103 23.08 17.02 -10.52
N ASP A 104 23.79 17.45 -11.57
CA ASP A 104 23.23 18.16 -12.73
C ASP A 104 22.22 17.29 -13.46
N LEU A 105 21.01 17.82 -13.69
CA LEU A 105 19.90 17.14 -14.40
C LEU A 105 19.46 15.80 -13.76
N GLY A 106 19.93 15.48 -12.54
CA GLY A 106 19.52 14.26 -11.84
C GLY A 106 18.01 14.27 -11.58
N ALA A 107 17.26 13.37 -12.21
CA ALA A 107 15.84 13.23 -11.98
C ALA A 107 15.56 12.53 -10.63
N GLY A 108 14.55 13.01 -9.91
CA GLY A 108 13.99 12.29 -8.76
C GLY A 108 13.25 11.02 -9.21
N GLY A 109 13.33 9.97 -8.42
CA GLY A 109 12.61 8.72 -8.65
C GLY A 109 11.12 8.88 -8.39
N GLY A 110 10.29 8.08 -9.06
CA GLY A 110 8.85 8.02 -8.78
C GLY A 110 8.56 7.36 -7.43
N GLY A 111 7.54 7.82 -6.72
CA GLY A 111 6.99 7.13 -5.55
C GLY A 111 6.25 5.86 -5.98
N GLY A 112 6.29 4.82 -5.14
CA GLY A 112 5.56 3.57 -5.34
C GLY A 112 4.06 3.71 -5.06
N ASP A 113 3.26 2.90 -5.69
CA ASP A 113 1.82 2.86 -5.43
C ASP A 113 1.52 2.23 -4.06
N GLY A 114 0.40 2.59 -3.43
CA GLY A 114 -0.09 1.87 -2.25
C GLY A 114 -0.51 0.43 -2.59
N GLY A 115 -0.75 -0.40 -1.57
CA GLY A 115 -1.36 -1.72 -1.71
C GLY A 115 -2.89 -1.67 -1.63
N LEU A 116 -3.58 -2.63 -2.23
CA LEU A 116 -5.03 -2.74 -2.14
C LEU A 116 -5.47 -3.13 -0.72
N GLY A 117 -6.60 -2.59 -0.26
CA GLY A 117 -7.27 -3.10 0.95
C GLY A 117 -7.94 -4.45 0.69
N GLY A 118 -7.83 -5.38 1.67
CA GLY A 118 -8.48 -6.68 1.64
C GLY A 118 -10.00 -6.58 1.79
N ARG A 119 -10.73 -7.54 1.24
CA ARG A 119 -12.19 -7.63 1.36
C ARG A 119 -12.58 -8.38 2.63
N ALA A 120 -13.72 -8.03 3.22
CA ALA A 120 -14.38 -8.88 4.21
C ALA A 120 -15.25 -9.95 3.51
N GLY A 121 -15.62 -11.02 4.25
CA GLY A 121 -16.53 -12.04 3.73
C GLY A 121 -18.00 -11.67 3.92
N LEU A 122 -18.72 -12.36 4.82
CA LEU A 122 -20.16 -12.11 5.06
C LEU A 122 -20.38 -10.93 6.01
N ILE A 123 -19.66 -10.90 7.14
CA ILE A 123 -19.75 -9.86 8.17
C ILE A 123 -18.32 -9.34 8.48
N GLY A 124 -18.14 -8.02 8.35
CA GLY A 124 -16.87 -7.35 8.63
C GLY A 124 -16.62 -6.14 7.74
N HIS A 125 -15.65 -5.34 8.06
CA HIS A 125 -15.30 -4.15 7.30
C HIS A 125 -14.21 -4.46 6.27
N GLY A 126 -14.26 -3.82 5.13
CA GLY A 126 -13.16 -3.83 4.17
C GLY A 126 -11.91 -3.12 4.73
N GLY A 127 -10.72 -3.63 4.43
CA GLY A 127 -9.44 -3.01 4.77
C GLY A 127 -9.22 -1.70 4.03
N ALA A 128 -8.50 -0.76 4.63
CA ALA A 128 -8.12 0.47 3.93
C ALA A 128 -7.13 0.19 2.79
N GLY A 129 -7.22 0.94 1.70
CA GLY A 129 -6.16 0.99 0.69
C GLY A 129 -4.93 1.72 1.23
N GLY A 130 -3.74 1.31 0.80
CA GLY A 130 -2.48 1.96 1.14
C GLY A 130 -2.32 3.29 0.42
N ASN A 131 -1.58 4.22 1.04
CA ASN A 131 -1.21 5.47 0.40
C ASN A 131 -0.10 5.24 -0.62
N GLY A 132 -0.06 6.05 -1.68
CA GLY A 132 1.09 6.14 -2.55
C GLY A 132 2.26 6.85 -1.86
N GLY A 133 3.49 6.50 -2.23
CA GLY A 133 4.71 7.18 -1.79
C GLY A 133 4.94 8.50 -2.52
N ASP A 134 5.60 9.44 -1.87
CA ASP A 134 5.97 10.71 -2.50
C ASP A 134 7.06 10.49 -3.57
N GLY A 135 7.08 11.33 -4.60
CA GLY A 135 8.17 11.37 -5.57
C GLY A 135 9.42 12.02 -4.98
N GLY A 136 10.59 11.57 -5.40
CA GLY A 136 11.88 12.14 -5.01
C GLY A 136 12.11 13.52 -5.64
N HIS A 137 12.88 14.38 -4.95
CA HIS A 137 13.24 15.70 -5.47
C HIS A 137 14.26 15.59 -6.62
N GLY A 138 14.22 16.54 -7.51
CA GLY A 138 15.23 16.68 -8.57
C GLY A 138 16.59 17.14 -8.01
N GLY A 139 17.69 16.67 -8.60
CA GLY A 139 19.04 17.09 -8.24
C GLY A 139 19.32 18.53 -8.62
N SER A 140 20.17 19.21 -7.85
CA SER A 140 20.58 20.61 -8.07
C SER A 140 22.01 20.67 -8.60
N GLY A 141 22.30 21.66 -9.50
CA GLY A 141 23.61 21.81 -10.10
C GLY A 141 23.70 22.96 -11.09
N LYS A 142 24.39 22.78 -12.21
CA LYS A 142 24.36 23.77 -13.32
C LYS A 142 22.98 23.86 -13.94
N ALA A 143 22.32 22.73 -14.13
CA ALA A 143 20.92 22.66 -14.49
C ALA A 143 20.17 21.81 -13.46
N GLY A 144 18.97 22.22 -13.09
CA GLY A 144 18.13 21.49 -12.15
C GLY A 144 17.51 20.25 -12.79
N GLY A 145 17.48 19.14 -12.04
CA GLY A 145 16.78 17.91 -12.42
C GLY A 145 15.27 18.00 -12.17
N SER A 146 14.48 17.18 -12.86
CA SER A 146 13.05 17.08 -12.61
C SER A 146 12.74 16.30 -11.33
N GLY A 147 11.71 16.71 -10.59
CA GLY A 147 11.14 15.94 -9.50
C GLY A 147 10.42 14.67 -10.02
N GLY A 148 10.44 13.61 -9.23
CA GLY A 148 9.71 12.38 -9.51
C GLY A 148 8.20 12.53 -9.29
N SER A 149 7.39 11.72 -9.97
CA SER A 149 5.94 11.68 -9.72
C SER A 149 5.63 10.94 -8.41
N GLY A 150 4.57 11.36 -7.71
CA GLY A 150 4.02 10.61 -6.58
C GLY A 150 3.27 9.36 -7.06
N GLY A 151 3.32 8.30 -6.24
CA GLY A 151 2.60 7.05 -6.44
C GLY A 151 1.09 7.20 -6.22
N PHE A 152 0.31 6.27 -6.76
CA PHE A 152 -1.14 6.26 -6.61
C PHE A 152 -1.57 5.67 -5.27
N GLY A 153 -2.57 6.31 -4.62
CA GLY A 153 -3.29 5.69 -3.52
C GLY A 153 -4.22 4.58 -4.05
N GLN A 154 -4.30 3.47 -3.31
CA GLN A 154 -5.06 2.30 -3.77
C GLN A 154 -6.45 2.20 -3.17
N PHE A 155 -7.24 1.25 -3.71
CA PHE A 155 -8.64 1.07 -3.36
C PHE A 155 -8.79 0.43 -1.98
N GLY A 156 -9.78 0.91 -1.22
CA GLY A 156 -10.26 0.20 -0.03
C GLY A 156 -10.97 -1.09 -0.42
N GLY A 157 -10.85 -2.11 0.41
CA GLY A 157 -11.55 -3.39 0.24
C GLY A 157 -13.06 -3.26 0.43
N ALA A 158 -13.82 -4.14 -0.19
CA ALA A 158 -15.26 -4.21 0.03
C ALA A 158 -15.57 -4.68 1.46
N GLY A 159 -16.60 -4.10 2.08
CA GLY A 159 -17.20 -4.59 3.32
C GLY A 159 -17.92 -5.92 3.12
N GLY A 160 -18.27 -6.57 4.24
CA GLY A 160 -18.96 -7.85 4.24
C GLY A 160 -20.32 -7.78 3.54
N LEU A 161 -20.67 -8.87 2.86
CA LEU A 161 -21.87 -8.92 2.01
C LEU A 161 -23.16 -8.56 2.77
N LEU A 162 -23.32 -9.05 3.99
CA LEU A 162 -24.50 -8.77 4.83
C LEU A 162 -24.31 -7.48 5.65
N TYR A 163 -23.18 -7.38 6.36
CA TYR A 163 -22.90 -6.25 7.25
C TYR A 163 -21.44 -5.83 7.17
N GLY A 164 -21.21 -4.56 6.92
CA GLY A 164 -19.88 -3.97 6.97
C GLY A 164 -19.70 -2.75 6.09
N ASN A 165 -18.86 -1.85 6.54
CA ASN A 165 -18.47 -0.70 5.77
C ASN A 165 -17.37 -1.05 4.76
N GLY A 166 -17.35 -0.41 3.61
CA GLY A 166 -16.20 -0.43 2.72
C GLY A 166 -14.97 0.21 3.37
N GLY A 167 -13.79 -0.29 3.04
CA GLY A 167 -12.51 0.28 3.46
C GLY A 167 -12.29 1.69 2.92
N ALA A 168 -11.55 2.52 3.64
CA ALA A 168 -11.13 3.82 3.15
C ALA A 168 -10.20 3.66 1.93
N ALA A 169 -10.20 4.65 1.05
CA ALA A 169 -9.21 4.74 -0.02
C ALA A 169 -7.85 5.22 0.52
N GLY A 170 -6.76 4.83 -0.12
CA GLY A 170 -5.45 5.43 0.07
C GLY A 170 -5.33 6.78 -0.65
N SER A 171 -4.59 7.72 -0.07
CA SER A 171 -4.24 8.99 -0.71
C SER A 171 -3.12 8.77 -1.73
N GLY A 172 -3.08 9.59 -2.78
CA GLY A 172 -1.90 9.64 -3.66
C GLY A 172 -0.71 10.30 -2.96
N GLY A 173 0.50 9.95 -3.35
CA GLY A 173 1.74 10.59 -2.91
C GLY A 173 1.97 11.93 -3.63
N ASN A 174 2.65 12.86 -2.99
CA ASN A 174 3.00 14.15 -3.59
C ASN A 174 4.06 13.97 -4.69
N GLY A 175 4.05 14.86 -5.67
CA GLY A 175 5.16 14.96 -6.61
C GLY A 175 6.39 15.58 -5.95
N GLY A 176 7.58 15.17 -6.34
CA GLY A 176 8.85 15.75 -5.88
C GLY A 176 9.07 17.17 -6.42
N ASP A 177 9.76 17.97 -5.66
CA ASP A 177 10.13 19.33 -6.10
C ASP A 177 11.17 19.30 -7.22
N ALA A 178 11.16 20.33 -8.03
CA ALA A 178 12.21 20.54 -9.02
C ALA A 178 13.57 20.83 -8.38
N GLY A 179 14.65 20.32 -8.95
CA GLY A 179 16.00 20.72 -8.61
C GLY A 179 16.29 22.14 -9.09
N THR A 180 17.11 22.89 -8.33
CA THR A 180 17.55 24.23 -8.71
C THR A 180 18.81 24.21 -9.54
N GLY A 181 18.86 25.00 -10.60
CA GLY A 181 20.03 25.13 -11.47
C GLY A 181 20.47 26.59 -11.66
N VAL A 182 21.77 26.76 -11.95
CA VAL A 182 22.35 28.11 -12.24
C VAL A 182 21.89 28.59 -13.63
N SER A 183 21.74 27.69 -14.59
CA SER A 183 21.32 27.98 -15.96
C SER A 183 19.84 27.72 -16.23
N SER A 184 19.26 26.74 -15.57
CA SER A 184 17.84 26.40 -15.68
C SER A 184 17.39 25.58 -14.49
N ASP A 185 16.17 25.79 -14.01
CA ASP A 185 15.52 24.92 -13.02
C ASP A 185 14.90 23.70 -13.69
N GLY A 186 14.72 22.63 -12.91
CA GLY A 186 14.01 21.44 -13.34
C GLY A 186 12.47 21.63 -13.36
N PHE A 187 11.75 20.57 -13.64
CA PHE A 187 10.29 20.52 -13.56
C PHE A 187 9.86 19.79 -12.27
N ALA A 188 8.81 20.28 -11.63
CA ALA A 188 8.21 19.57 -10.50
C ALA A 188 7.52 18.28 -10.96
N GLY A 189 7.58 17.26 -10.12
CA GLY A 189 6.85 16.01 -10.33
C GLY A 189 5.33 16.19 -10.16
N LEU A 190 4.57 15.32 -10.81
CA LEU A 190 3.11 15.28 -10.67
C LEU A 190 2.72 14.51 -9.39
N GLY A 191 1.71 15.00 -8.68
CA GLY A 191 1.12 14.25 -7.57
C GLY A 191 0.34 13.02 -8.07
N GLY A 192 0.38 11.93 -7.29
CA GLY A 192 -0.42 10.74 -7.54
C GLY A 192 -1.91 10.97 -7.28
N SER A 193 -2.78 10.21 -7.92
CA SER A 193 -4.22 10.27 -7.64
C SER A 193 -4.57 9.40 -6.43
N GLY A 194 -5.55 9.83 -5.65
CA GLY A 194 -6.12 9.02 -4.57
C GLY A 194 -6.94 7.85 -5.11
N GLY A 195 -6.99 6.76 -4.34
CA GLY A 195 -7.79 5.58 -4.64
C GLY A 195 -9.30 5.81 -4.52
N ARG A 196 -10.05 4.73 -4.63
CA ARG A 196 -11.50 4.70 -4.40
C ARG A 196 -11.80 3.92 -3.13
N GLY A 197 -12.74 4.42 -2.32
CA GLY A 197 -13.24 3.68 -1.16
C GLY A 197 -13.96 2.39 -1.59
N GLY A 198 -13.90 1.37 -0.74
CA GLY A 198 -14.56 0.10 -0.96
C GLY A 198 -16.09 0.21 -0.93
N ASP A 199 -16.73 -0.75 -1.55
CA ASP A 199 -18.19 -0.88 -1.50
C ASP A 199 -18.61 -1.39 -0.12
N ALA A 200 -19.78 -0.95 0.36
CA ALA A 200 -20.40 -1.46 1.59
C ALA A 200 -21.23 -2.71 1.30
N GLY A 201 -21.49 -3.52 2.33
CA GLY A 201 -22.46 -4.57 2.29
C GLY A 201 -23.93 -4.07 2.27
N LEU A 202 -24.86 -5.00 2.44
CA LEU A 202 -26.29 -4.67 2.48
C LEU A 202 -26.61 -3.65 3.58
N ILE A 203 -25.97 -3.82 4.74
CA ILE A 203 -26.03 -2.89 5.87
C ILE A 203 -24.60 -2.34 6.10
N GLY A 204 -24.33 -1.12 5.64
CA GLY A 204 -23.00 -0.52 5.77
C GLY A 204 -22.90 0.83 5.09
N VAL A 205 -21.74 1.50 5.26
CA VAL A 205 -21.45 2.81 4.67
C VAL A 205 -20.37 2.67 3.62
N ARG A 206 -20.66 3.13 2.41
CA ARG A 206 -19.69 3.28 1.33
C ARG A 206 -18.71 4.39 1.66
N ARG A 207 -17.41 4.12 1.60
CA ARG A 207 -16.38 5.13 1.80
C ARG A 207 -16.13 5.92 0.52
N ARG A 208 -15.87 7.22 0.68
CA ARG A 208 -15.60 8.14 -0.44
C ARG A 208 -14.20 7.92 -1.03
N ARG A 209 -13.99 8.47 -2.21
CA ARG A 209 -12.68 8.57 -2.86
C ARG A 209 -11.74 9.42 -2.00
N ALA A 210 -10.48 9.04 -1.91
CA ALA A 210 -9.45 9.88 -1.29
C ALA A 210 -9.08 11.06 -2.19
N THR A 211 -8.49 12.08 -1.59
CA THR A 211 -7.98 13.25 -2.31
C THR A 211 -6.79 12.88 -3.19
N ALA A 212 -6.67 13.53 -4.33
CA ALA A 212 -5.44 13.56 -5.10
C ALA A 212 -4.38 14.36 -4.33
N ALA A 213 -3.12 13.98 -4.51
CA ALA A 213 -1.99 14.70 -3.94
C ALA A 213 -1.68 15.99 -4.70
N THR A 214 -0.86 16.83 -4.10
CA THR A 214 -0.38 18.06 -4.68
C THR A 214 0.79 17.83 -5.65
N GLN A 215 0.92 18.68 -6.63
CA GLN A 215 2.13 18.74 -7.45
C GLN A 215 3.30 19.29 -6.62
N GLY A 216 4.51 18.86 -6.93
CA GLY A 216 5.72 19.44 -6.37
C GLY A 216 5.85 20.94 -6.69
N SER A 217 6.61 21.64 -5.90
CA SER A 217 6.82 23.09 -6.08
C SER A 217 8.00 23.37 -7.03
N VAL A 218 7.86 24.39 -7.86
CA VAL A 218 8.97 25.02 -8.60
C VAL A 218 9.36 26.26 -7.83
N ARG A 219 10.58 26.31 -7.30
CA ARG A 219 11.10 27.54 -6.72
C ARG A 219 11.43 28.50 -7.86
N ALA A 220 10.74 29.63 -7.93
CA ALA A 220 11.07 30.67 -8.89
C ALA A 220 12.49 31.22 -8.56
N CYS A 221 13.38 31.19 -9.55
CA CYS A 221 14.66 31.86 -9.45
C CYS A 221 14.38 33.37 -9.46
N SER A 222 14.56 34.07 -8.34
CA SER A 222 14.60 35.53 -8.32
C SER A 222 15.92 35.98 -8.93
N ARG A 223 15.87 36.61 -10.10
CA ARG A 223 17.00 37.32 -10.69
C ARG A 223 17.42 38.52 -9.85
#